data_5d2a5ca20070b4538454cc63c86cb246
#
_entry.id   5d2a5ca20070b4538454cc63c86cb246
#
_cell.length_a   1.000
_cell.length_b   1.000
_cell.length_c   1.000
_cell.angle_alpha   90.00
_cell.angle_beta   90.00
_cell.angle_gamma   90.00
#
_symmetry.space_group_name_H-M   'P 1'
#
loop_
_entity.id
_entity.type
_entity.pdbx_description
1 polymer ?
#
loop_
_entity_poly.entity_id
_entity_poly.type
_entity_poly.pdbx_seq_one_letter_code
_entity_poly.pdbx_strand_id
1 'polypeptide(L)' 'MKIVSCVITEMPKSVLDPIPQVVATFEDGTTKVLFSYYPDEIFFDPMEFVGLTQEDAMTLYHAKDVAYLRS' A
#
# COMPACT_ATOMS: atom_id res chain seq x y z
N MET A 1 14.64 -6.11 5.83
CA MET A 1 14.80 -4.65 5.73
C MET A 1 13.47 -3.96 5.96
N LYS A 2 13.52 -2.83 6.63
CA LYS A 2 12.30 -2.07 6.95
C LYS A 2 12.08 -0.95 5.94
N ILE A 3 10.82 -0.59 5.78
CA ILE A 3 10.41 0.52 4.93
C ILE A 3 10.73 1.82 5.68
N VAL A 4 11.46 2.73 5.03
CA VAL A 4 11.80 4.03 5.63
C VAL A 4 10.90 5.14 5.11
N SER A 5 10.31 4.97 3.92
CA SER A 5 9.32 5.90 3.41
C SER A 5 8.36 5.18 2.48
N CYS A 6 7.19 5.74 2.30
CA CYS A 6 6.16 5.14 1.46
C CYS A 6 5.35 6.24 0.80
N VAL A 7 5.01 6.02 -0.46
CA VAL A 7 4.19 6.94 -1.24
C VAL A 7 3.05 6.14 -1.88
N ILE A 8 1.86 6.70 -1.86
CA ILE A 8 0.73 6.14 -2.57
C ILE A 8 0.50 7.03 -3.78
N THR A 9 0.43 6.44 -4.97
CA THR A 9 0.23 7.19 -6.21
C THR A 9 -1.15 7.85 -6.21
N GLU A 10 -1.36 8.78 -7.14
CA GLU A 10 -2.61 9.54 -7.19
C GLU A 10 -3.83 8.64 -7.29
N MET A 11 -4.89 9.06 -6.60
CA MET A 11 -6.18 8.39 -6.71
C MET A 11 -6.76 8.58 -8.12
N PRO A 12 -7.47 7.58 -8.66
CA PRO A 12 -8.06 7.71 -9.98
C PRO A 12 -9.15 8.78 -9.99
N LYS A 13 -9.19 9.55 -11.08
CA LYS A 13 -10.20 10.60 -11.29
C LYS A 13 -11.30 10.13 -12.22
N SER A 14 -11.07 9.01 -12.89
CA SER A 14 -12.05 8.41 -13.81
C SER A 14 -11.82 6.90 -13.84
N VAL A 15 -12.77 6.17 -14.44
CA VAL A 15 -12.67 4.71 -14.56
C VAL A 15 -11.53 4.27 -15.48
N LEU A 16 -10.98 5.19 -16.27
CA LEU A 16 -9.87 4.90 -17.18
C LEU A 16 -8.50 5.11 -16.53
N ASP A 17 -8.46 5.76 -15.37
CA ASP A 17 -7.21 6.01 -14.68
C ASP A 17 -6.75 4.74 -13.95
N PRO A 18 -5.43 4.52 -13.83
CA PRO A 18 -4.94 3.37 -13.06
C PRO A 18 -5.28 3.50 -11.59
N ILE A 19 -5.47 2.36 -10.92
CA ILE A 19 -5.72 2.34 -9.49
C ILE A 19 -4.44 2.76 -8.75
N PRO A 20 -4.56 3.31 -7.52
CA PRO A 20 -3.38 3.73 -6.76
C PRO A 20 -2.50 2.55 -6.39
N GLN A 21 -1.21 2.81 -6.33
CA GLN A 21 -0.19 1.83 -5.98
C GLN A 21 0.57 2.30 -4.74
N VAL A 22 0.94 1.36 -3.89
CA VAL A 22 1.76 1.63 -2.72
C VAL A 22 3.21 1.38 -3.10
N VAL A 23 4.03 2.43 -3.08
CA VAL A 23 5.44 2.39 -3.44
C VAL A 23 6.27 2.63 -2.19
N ALA A 24 7.10 1.68 -1.83
CA ALA A 24 7.91 1.73 -0.62
C ALA A 24 9.40 1.87 -0.93
N THR A 25 10.08 2.67 -0.13
CA THR A 25 11.54 2.78 -0.14
C THR A 25 12.07 2.11 1.13
N PHE A 26 13.03 1.22 0.95
CA PHE A 26 13.61 0.43 2.04
C PHE A 26 14.90 1.07 2.56
N GLU A 27 15.41 0.54 3.68
CA GLU A 27 16.61 1.05 4.36
C GLU A 27 17.83 1.12 3.45
N ASP A 28 17.94 0.22 2.48
CA ASP A 28 19.07 0.17 1.55
C ASP A 28 18.92 1.11 0.36
N GLY A 29 17.85 1.90 0.32
CA GLY A 29 17.57 2.81 -0.78
C GLY A 29 16.78 2.20 -1.93
N THR A 30 16.47 0.90 -1.86
CA THR A 30 15.68 0.22 -2.89
C THR A 30 14.23 0.68 -2.84
N THR A 31 13.64 0.92 -4.00
CA THR A 31 12.23 1.30 -4.12
C THR A 31 11.48 0.21 -4.85
N LYS A 32 10.34 -0.19 -4.30
CA LYS A 32 9.49 -1.24 -4.89
C LYS A 32 8.03 -0.87 -4.80
N VAL A 33 7.27 -1.27 -5.83
CA VAL A 33 5.81 -1.24 -5.77
C VAL A 33 5.38 -2.48 -4.99
N LEU A 34 4.71 -2.29 -3.86
CA LEU A 34 4.27 -3.39 -3.02
C LEU A 34 3.00 -4.04 -3.58
N PHE A 35 2.00 -3.21 -3.85
CA PHE A 35 0.71 -3.69 -4.37
C PHE A 35 -0.09 -2.49 -4.85
N SER A 36 -1.20 -2.77 -5.54
CA SER A 36 -2.20 -1.75 -5.86
C SER A 36 -3.51 -2.15 -5.16
N TYR A 37 -4.42 -1.20 -5.01
CA TYR A 37 -5.66 -1.45 -4.30
C TYR A 37 -6.78 -0.58 -4.86
N TYR A 38 -8.02 -0.96 -4.55
CA TYR A 38 -9.20 -0.20 -4.96
C TYR A 38 -9.60 0.73 -3.81
N PRO A 39 -9.49 2.06 -3.98
CA PRO A 39 -9.77 3.00 -2.90
C PRO A 39 -11.23 3.00 -2.43
N ASP A 40 -12.14 2.47 -3.25
CA ASP A 40 -13.55 2.31 -2.87
C ASP A 40 -13.75 1.22 -1.83
N GLU A 41 -12.81 0.28 -1.74
CA GLU A 41 -12.94 -0.88 -0.88
C GLU A 41 -12.14 -0.75 0.40
N ILE A 42 -10.87 -0.33 0.28
CA ILE A 42 -9.96 -0.20 1.42
C ILE A 42 -9.15 1.06 1.25
N PHE A 43 -8.63 1.55 2.36
CA PHE A 43 -7.82 2.76 2.40
C PHE A 43 -6.53 2.51 3.16
N PHE A 44 -5.44 3.07 2.66
CA PHE A 44 -4.13 3.00 3.30
C PHE A 44 -3.55 4.39 3.48
N ASP A 45 -2.94 4.63 4.63
CA ASP A 45 -2.15 5.83 4.88
C ASP A 45 -0.68 5.44 4.66
N PRO A 46 0.12 6.23 3.92
CA PRO A 46 1.53 5.91 3.73
C PRO A 46 2.29 5.68 5.04
N MET A 47 1.92 6.38 6.10
CA MET A 47 2.57 6.26 7.40
C MET A 47 2.36 4.89 8.05
N GLU A 48 1.34 4.16 7.66
CA GLU A 48 1.09 2.82 8.19
C GLU A 48 2.21 1.83 7.82
N PHE A 49 2.94 2.11 6.75
CA PHE A 49 3.96 1.20 6.24
C PHE A 49 5.36 1.51 6.75
N VAL A 50 5.59 2.72 7.24
CA VAL A 50 6.91 3.11 7.72
C VAL A 50 7.27 2.29 8.97
N GLY A 51 8.44 1.65 8.93
CA GLY A 51 8.91 0.77 9.99
C GLY A 51 8.54 -0.68 9.82
N LEU A 52 7.73 -1.02 8.81
CA LEU A 52 7.37 -2.39 8.50
C LEU A 52 8.35 -3.02 7.53
N THR A 53 8.44 -4.35 7.55
CA THR A 53 9.12 -5.10 6.50
C THR A 53 8.14 -5.29 5.33
N GLN A 54 8.66 -5.74 4.19
CA GLN A 54 7.79 -6.05 3.06
C GLN A 54 6.74 -7.09 3.45
N GLU A 55 7.15 -8.11 4.21
CA GLU A 55 6.24 -9.17 4.66
C GLU A 55 5.14 -8.60 5.55
N ASP A 56 5.50 -7.71 6.49
CA ASP A 56 4.53 -7.08 7.38
C ASP A 56 3.57 -6.18 6.60
N ALA A 57 4.05 -5.50 5.58
CA ALA A 57 3.21 -4.66 4.72
C ALA A 57 2.17 -5.49 3.98
N MET A 58 2.56 -6.66 3.49
CA MET A 58 1.63 -7.56 2.81
C MET A 58 0.61 -8.15 3.79
N THR A 59 1.03 -8.40 5.03
CA THR A 59 0.13 -8.86 6.09
C THR A 59 -0.93 -7.79 6.39
N LEU A 60 -0.51 -6.52 6.44
CA LEU A 60 -1.44 -5.40 6.65
C LEU A 60 -2.47 -5.31 5.52
N TYR A 61 -2.00 -5.44 4.27
CA TYR A 61 -2.89 -5.45 3.11
C TYR A 61 -3.93 -6.57 3.24
N HIS A 62 -3.46 -7.78 3.53
CA HIS A 62 -4.33 -8.94 3.65
C HIS A 62 -5.35 -8.77 4.78
N ALA A 63 -4.92 -8.22 5.91
CA ALA A 63 -5.81 -7.99 7.05
C ALA A 63 -6.95 -7.01 6.69
N LYS A 64 -6.64 -5.94 5.97
CA LYS A 64 -7.66 -4.97 5.55
C LYS A 64 -8.61 -5.56 4.51
N ASP A 65 -8.07 -6.36 3.59
CA ASP A 65 -8.87 -7.02 2.57
C ASP A 65 -9.86 -8.01 3.19
N VAL A 66 -9.40 -8.81 4.14
CA VAL A 66 -10.25 -9.76 4.86
C VAL A 66 -11.33 -9.02 5.65
N ALA A 67 -10.97 -7.92 6.31
CA ALA A 67 -11.92 -7.12 7.07
C ALA A 67 -13.02 -6.55 6.16
N TYR A 68 -12.64 -6.09 4.97
CA TYR A 68 -13.60 -5.60 3.98
C TYR A 68 -14.57 -6.70 3.55
N LEU A 69 -14.05 -7.89 3.27
CA LEU A 69 -14.86 -9.02 2.79
C LEU A 69 -15.84 -9.54 3.85
N ARG A 70 -15.55 -9.26 5.13
CA ARG A 70 -16.41 -9.69 6.24
C ARG A 70 -17.40 -8.64 6.71
N SER A 71 -17.26 -7.42 6.23
CA SER A 71 -18.10 -6.30 6.68
C SER A 71 -19.48 -6.27 5.99
#